data_6788cd71eeba84402d68feeb53df208c
#
_entry.id   6788cd71eeba84402d68feeb53df208c
#
_cell.length_a   1.000
_cell.length_b   1.000
_cell.length_c   1.000
_cell.angle_alpha   90.00
_cell.angle_beta   90.00
_cell.angle_gamma   90.00
#
_symmetry.space_group_name_H-M   'P 1'
#
loop_
_entity.id
_entity.type
_entity.pdbx_description
1 polymer ?
#
loop_
_entity_poly.entity_id
_entity_poly.type
_entity_poly.pdbx_seq_one_letter_code
_entity_poly.pdbx_strand_id
1 'polypeptide(L)'
;EYISGEHLEQDIEKGIALLTECADSGDVIASYRLGKIYLQGEIMFQNLDKAERYLLLAEDNEYVQYALAKLYLQEEKYEIQKAVNYFGRSADKNHWASYQLGRIYLFGAAELTKDKEQAIEWFTKSANDGNEYAQAMLDNISKFENDLLANTIFSLFVSLSRCIQDSYDNDHK
;
A
#
# COMPACT_ATOMS: atom_id res chain seq x y z
N GLU A 1 1.81 16.26 -25.65
CA GLU A 1 1.66 17.71 -25.85
C GLU A 1 0.22 18.19 -25.64
N TYR A 2 -0.77 17.57 -26.31
CA TYR A 2 -2.18 17.98 -26.22
C TYR A 2 -2.80 17.86 -24.82
N ILE A 3 -2.31 17.01 -23.95
CA ILE A 3 -2.85 16.78 -22.59
C ILE A 3 -2.12 17.63 -21.54
N SER A 4 -0.88 18.09 -21.82
CA SER A 4 -0.06 18.89 -20.91
C SER A 4 0.02 20.39 -21.26
N GLY A 5 -0.63 20.81 -22.34
CA GLY A 5 -0.63 22.20 -22.78
C GLY A 5 -1.58 23.10 -21.96
N GLU A 6 -1.19 24.34 -21.74
CA GLU A 6 -1.97 25.37 -21.02
C GLU A 6 -3.27 25.80 -21.74
N HIS A 7 -3.62 25.16 -22.85
CA HIS A 7 -4.72 25.55 -23.71
C HIS A 7 -5.75 24.46 -23.92
N LEU A 8 -6.90 24.61 -23.26
CA LEU A 8 -8.25 24.30 -23.68
C LEU A 8 -8.73 22.83 -23.52
N GLU A 9 -9.92 22.70 -22.93
CA GLU A 9 -10.76 21.49 -22.87
C GLU A 9 -10.79 20.72 -24.20
N GLN A 10 -10.79 21.46 -25.34
CA GLN A 10 -10.80 20.87 -26.69
C GLN A 10 -9.51 20.09 -27.03
N ASP A 11 -8.36 20.47 -26.47
CA ASP A 11 -7.09 19.77 -26.70
C ASP A 11 -6.99 18.54 -25.82
N ILE A 12 -7.61 18.57 -24.62
CA ILE A 12 -7.74 17.42 -23.75
C ILE A 12 -8.63 16.35 -24.41
N GLU A 13 -9.78 16.74 -24.93
CA GLU A 13 -10.70 15.80 -25.62
C GLU A 13 -10.03 15.12 -26.81
N LYS A 14 -9.29 15.87 -27.63
CA LYS A 14 -8.52 15.28 -28.74
C LYS A 14 -7.43 14.34 -28.26
N GLY A 15 -6.71 14.72 -27.19
CA GLY A 15 -5.68 13.87 -26.61
C GLY A 15 -6.25 12.55 -26.08
N ILE A 16 -7.40 12.61 -25.41
CA ILE A 16 -8.10 11.40 -24.93
C ILE A 16 -8.61 10.55 -26.10
N ALA A 17 -9.15 11.17 -27.16
CA ALA A 17 -9.59 10.43 -28.36
C ALA A 17 -8.44 9.68 -29.02
N LEU A 18 -7.27 10.32 -29.21
CA LEU A 18 -6.08 9.69 -29.77
C LEU A 18 -5.56 8.55 -28.88
N LEU A 19 -5.50 8.76 -27.56
CA LEU A 19 -5.12 7.70 -26.64
C LEU A 19 -6.10 6.51 -26.69
N THR A 20 -7.40 6.80 -26.85
CA THR A 20 -8.42 5.78 -26.98
C THR A 20 -8.22 4.93 -28.24
N GLU A 21 -7.98 5.57 -29.38
CA GLU A 21 -7.70 4.89 -30.63
C GLU A 21 -6.44 4.00 -30.53
N CYS A 22 -5.38 4.50 -29.92
CA CYS A 22 -4.17 3.73 -29.68
C CYS A 22 -4.42 2.53 -28.74
N ALA A 23 -5.13 2.75 -27.63
CA ALA A 23 -5.44 1.70 -26.67
C ALA A 23 -6.32 0.59 -27.28
N ASP A 24 -7.34 0.97 -28.05
CA ASP A 24 -8.22 0.03 -28.76
C ASP A 24 -7.46 -0.73 -29.86
N SER A 25 -6.33 -0.19 -30.37
CA SER A 25 -5.40 -0.85 -31.27
C SER A 25 -4.39 -1.77 -30.55
N GLY A 26 -4.46 -1.87 -29.21
CA GLY A 26 -3.60 -2.74 -28.39
C GLY A 26 -2.31 -2.06 -27.88
N ASP A 27 -2.20 -0.73 -27.95
CA ASP A 27 -1.07 -0.03 -27.35
C ASP A 27 -1.15 -0.06 -25.81
N VAL A 28 -0.20 -0.77 -25.21
CA VAL A 28 -0.07 -0.95 -23.74
C VAL A 28 0.16 0.37 -23.02
N ILE A 29 0.94 1.29 -23.62
CA ILE A 29 1.25 2.59 -23.00
C ILE A 29 0.01 3.49 -23.01
N ALA A 30 -0.72 3.53 -24.12
CA ALA A 30 -1.97 4.27 -24.23
C ALA A 30 -3.02 3.74 -23.26
N SER A 31 -3.16 2.41 -23.17
CA SER A 31 -4.06 1.74 -22.22
C SER A 31 -3.73 2.11 -20.77
N TYR A 32 -2.44 2.04 -20.39
CA TYR A 32 -2.00 2.47 -19.06
C TYR A 32 -2.28 3.94 -18.78
N ARG A 33 -1.98 4.84 -19.73
CA ARG A 33 -2.23 6.28 -19.56
C ARG A 33 -3.70 6.58 -19.40
N LEU A 34 -4.58 6.02 -20.22
CA LEU A 34 -6.03 6.18 -20.08
C LEU A 34 -6.54 5.66 -18.75
N GLY A 35 -6.14 4.44 -18.38
CA GLY A 35 -6.51 3.85 -17.11
C GLY A 35 -6.12 4.74 -15.93
N LYS A 36 -4.92 5.31 -15.96
CA LYS A 36 -4.43 6.24 -14.94
C LYS A 36 -5.21 7.56 -14.91
N ILE A 37 -5.50 8.14 -16.07
CA ILE A 37 -6.29 9.40 -16.19
C ILE A 37 -7.68 9.19 -15.55
N TYR A 38 -8.37 8.10 -15.90
CA TYR A 38 -9.69 7.81 -15.34
C TYR A 38 -9.64 7.41 -13.86
N LEU A 39 -8.55 6.80 -13.40
CA LEU A 39 -8.38 6.45 -11.99
C LEU A 39 -8.12 7.68 -11.11
N GLN A 40 -7.32 8.63 -11.58
CA GLN A 40 -6.94 9.82 -10.80
C GLN A 40 -8.00 10.92 -10.80
N GLY A 41 -8.71 11.10 -11.92
CA GLY A 41 -9.73 12.15 -12.03
C GLY A 41 -9.18 13.58 -12.12
N GLU A 42 -7.88 13.76 -12.36
CA GLU A 42 -7.21 15.07 -12.35
C GLU A 42 -7.42 15.84 -13.68
N ILE A 43 -7.44 15.11 -14.80
CA ILE A 43 -7.58 15.67 -16.15
C ILE A 43 -9.03 15.60 -16.62
N MET A 44 -9.71 14.52 -16.26
CA MET A 44 -11.11 14.26 -16.53
C MET A 44 -11.79 13.77 -15.25
N PHE A 45 -13.12 13.81 -15.19
CA PHE A 45 -13.84 13.19 -14.07
C PHE A 45 -13.44 11.73 -13.88
N GLN A 46 -13.22 11.35 -12.62
CA GLN A 46 -12.90 9.99 -12.26
C GLN A 46 -13.97 9.03 -12.79
N ASN A 47 -13.53 7.92 -13.36
CA ASN A 47 -14.40 6.85 -13.82
C ASN A 47 -13.69 5.51 -13.62
N LEU A 48 -14.05 4.83 -12.54
CA LEU A 48 -13.37 3.61 -12.14
C LEU A 48 -13.66 2.43 -13.08
N ASP A 49 -14.81 2.40 -13.75
CA ASP A 49 -15.13 1.36 -14.75
C ASP A 49 -14.25 1.50 -16.00
N LYS A 50 -14.09 2.72 -16.49
CA LYS A 50 -13.17 2.99 -17.60
C LYS A 50 -11.71 2.75 -17.19
N ALA A 51 -11.34 3.16 -15.98
CA ALA A 51 -10.00 2.91 -15.46
C ALA A 51 -9.70 1.41 -15.45
N GLU A 52 -10.59 0.60 -14.89
CA GLU A 52 -10.46 -0.85 -14.85
C GLU A 52 -10.34 -1.45 -16.25
N ARG A 53 -11.26 -1.08 -17.15
CA ARG A 53 -11.24 -1.57 -18.54
C ARG A 53 -9.90 -1.34 -19.23
N TYR A 54 -9.39 -0.10 -19.19
CA TYR A 54 -8.13 0.22 -19.87
C TYR A 54 -6.91 -0.37 -19.18
N LEU A 55 -6.88 -0.43 -17.85
CA LEU A 55 -5.78 -1.08 -17.13
C LEU A 55 -5.74 -2.58 -17.41
N LEU A 56 -6.87 -3.25 -17.50
CA LEU A 56 -6.91 -4.69 -17.81
C LEU A 56 -6.42 -5.02 -19.24
N LEU A 57 -6.53 -4.10 -20.21
CA LEU A 57 -5.95 -4.29 -21.54
C LEU A 57 -4.40 -4.39 -21.51
N ALA A 58 -3.77 -3.93 -20.46
CA ALA A 58 -2.32 -3.92 -20.31
C ALA A 58 -1.86 -4.64 -19.02
N GLU A 59 -2.64 -5.59 -18.53
CA GLU A 59 -2.51 -6.24 -17.21
C GLU A 59 -1.13 -6.86 -16.94
N ASP A 60 -0.43 -7.32 -17.97
CA ASP A 60 0.88 -7.94 -17.82
C ASP A 60 2.01 -6.93 -17.53
N ASN A 61 1.75 -5.65 -17.63
CA ASN A 61 2.71 -4.60 -17.32
C ASN A 61 2.75 -4.32 -15.80
N GLU A 62 3.95 -4.28 -15.23
CA GLU A 62 4.16 -4.08 -13.78
C GLU A 62 3.62 -2.76 -13.22
N TYR A 63 3.69 -1.68 -14.01
CA TYR A 63 3.13 -0.37 -13.60
C TYR A 63 1.60 -0.40 -13.62
N VAL A 64 1.02 -1.18 -14.52
CA VAL A 64 -0.43 -1.39 -14.62
C VAL A 64 -0.91 -2.22 -13.42
N GLN A 65 -0.18 -3.25 -13.04
CA GLN A 65 -0.50 -4.08 -11.86
C GLN A 65 -0.58 -3.23 -10.60
N TYR A 66 0.36 -2.30 -10.39
CA TYR A 66 0.29 -1.36 -9.27
C TYR A 66 -0.94 -0.43 -9.35
N ALA A 67 -1.28 0.05 -10.55
CA ALA A 67 -2.45 0.89 -10.74
C ALA A 67 -3.76 0.13 -10.51
N LEU A 68 -3.87 -1.13 -10.97
CA LEU A 68 -5.00 -2.03 -10.67
C LEU A 68 -5.14 -2.30 -9.17
N ALA A 69 -4.03 -2.55 -8.48
CA ALA A 69 -4.06 -2.71 -7.04
C ALA A 69 -4.64 -1.46 -6.33
N LYS A 70 -4.24 -0.27 -6.75
CA LYS A 70 -4.79 1.00 -6.22
C LYS A 70 -6.26 1.20 -6.57
N LEU A 71 -6.69 0.76 -7.76
CA LEU A 71 -8.10 0.82 -8.17
C LEU A 71 -8.96 -0.04 -7.25
N TYR A 72 -8.54 -1.28 -6.95
CA TYR A 72 -9.27 -2.18 -6.06
C TYR A 72 -9.21 -1.80 -4.57
N LEU A 73 -8.53 -0.72 -4.22
CA LEU A 73 -8.62 -0.08 -2.89
C LEU A 73 -9.58 1.13 -2.87
N GLN A 74 -10.15 1.54 -4.03
CA GLN A 74 -11.17 2.60 -4.06
C GLN A 74 -12.49 2.06 -3.50
N GLU A 75 -13.25 2.91 -2.80
CA GLU A 75 -14.46 2.50 -2.09
C GLU A 75 -15.48 1.79 -3.00
N GLU A 76 -15.73 2.34 -4.20
CA GLU A 76 -16.70 1.79 -5.15
C GLU A 76 -16.24 0.48 -5.83
N LYS A 77 -14.94 0.17 -5.78
CA LYS A 77 -14.32 -1.03 -6.39
C LYS A 77 -13.60 -1.91 -5.38
N TYR A 78 -13.90 -1.73 -4.09
CA TYR A 78 -13.12 -2.35 -3.04
C TYR A 78 -13.14 -3.88 -3.09
N GLU A 79 -11.99 -4.45 -3.45
CA GLU A 79 -11.73 -5.89 -3.47
C GLU A 79 -10.30 -6.16 -2.95
N ILE A 80 -10.15 -6.29 -1.64
CA ILE A 80 -8.83 -6.37 -0.98
C ILE A 80 -7.98 -7.54 -1.48
N GLN A 81 -8.58 -8.69 -1.81
CA GLN A 81 -7.86 -9.86 -2.31
C GLN A 81 -7.24 -9.58 -3.70
N LYS A 82 -7.98 -8.89 -4.57
CA LYS A 82 -7.45 -8.45 -5.86
C LYS A 82 -6.33 -7.43 -5.68
N ALA A 83 -6.52 -6.46 -4.78
CA ALA A 83 -5.49 -5.46 -4.49
C ALA A 83 -4.19 -6.11 -4.01
N VAL A 84 -4.25 -7.04 -3.05
CA VAL A 84 -3.09 -7.79 -2.55
C VAL A 84 -2.43 -8.61 -3.66
N ASN A 85 -3.21 -9.28 -4.50
CA ASN A 85 -2.68 -10.05 -5.64
C ASN A 85 -1.90 -9.16 -6.62
N TYR A 86 -2.49 -8.04 -7.05
CA TYR A 86 -1.85 -7.13 -7.99
C TYR A 86 -0.63 -6.40 -7.39
N PHE A 87 -0.67 -6.02 -6.12
CA PHE A 87 0.53 -5.52 -5.45
C PHE A 87 1.62 -6.59 -5.40
N GLY A 88 1.29 -7.85 -5.08
CA GLY A 88 2.24 -8.95 -5.07
C GLY A 88 2.92 -9.16 -6.42
N ARG A 89 2.14 -9.13 -7.51
CA ARG A 89 2.68 -9.26 -8.89
C ARG A 89 3.64 -8.13 -9.26
N SER A 90 3.42 -6.92 -8.78
CA SER A 90 4.28 -5.77 -9.08
C SER A 90 5.44 -5.58 -8.09
N ALA A 91 5.44 -6.29 -6.97
CA ALA A 91 6.36 -6.06 -5.84
C ALA A 91 7.85 -6.33 -6.14
N ASP A 92 8.16 -7.14 -7.17
CA ASP A 92 9.55 -7.43 -7.53
C ASP A 92 10.26 -6.27 -8.23
N LYS A 93 9.50 -5.37 -8.84
CA LYS A 93 10.02 -4.21 -9.59
C LYS A 93 9.55 -2.87 -9.05
N ASN A 94 8.66 -2.88 -8.07
CA ASN A 94 8.06 -1.68 -7.51
C ASN A 94 8.05 -1.72 -5.98
N HIS A 95 9.02 -1.08 -5.36
CA HIS A 95 9.12 -1.00 -3.89
C HIS A 95 7.89 -0.38 -3.22
N TRP A 96 7.14 0.48 -3.93
CA TRP A 96 5.88 1.02 -3.40
C TRP A 96 4.79 -0.06 -3.27
N ALA A 97 4.79 -1.09 -4.14
CA ALA A 97 3.87 -2.20 -4.00
C ALA A 97 4.17 -3.02 -2.75
N SER A 98 5.44 -3.34 -2.50
CA SER A 98 5.89 -3.99 -1.27
C SER A 98 5.53 -3.16 -0.03
N TYR A 99 5.71 -1.83 -0.08
CA TYR A 99 5.32 -0.94 1.01
C TYR A 99 3.80 -0.97 1.28
N GLN A 100 2.96 -0.96 0.23
CA GLN A 100 1.52 -1.04 0.41
C GLN A 100 1.08 -2.39 0.99
N LEU A 101 1.70 -3.50 0.57
CA LEU A 101 1.47 -4.80 1.17
C LEU A 101 1.82 -4.80 2.66
N GLY A 102 2.98 -4.28 3.03
CA GLY A 102 3.36 -4.12 4.43
C GLY A 102 2.31 -3.36 5.25
N ARG A 103 1.77 -2.27 4.70
CA ARG A 103 0.68 -1.52 5.34
C ARG A 103 -0.61 -2.33 5.49
N ILE A 104 -1.02 -3.02 4.42
CA ILE A 104 -2.23 -3.84 4.42
C ILE A 104 -2.14 -4.92 5.49
N TYR A 105 -1.03 -5.65 5.58
CA TYR A 105 -0.83 -6.67 6.60
C TYR A 105 -0.68 -6.10 8.02
N LEU A 106 -0.05 -4.93 8.18
CA LEU A 106 0.13 -4.32 9.50
C LEU A 106 -1.20 -3.85 10.11
N PHE A 107 -2.02 -3.17 9.30
CA PHE A 107 -3.27 -2.57 9.79
C PHE A 107 -4.49 -3.48 9.62
N GLY A 108 -4.38 -4.49 8.77
CA GLY A 108 -5.49 -5.31 8.34
C GLY A 108 -6.42 -4.56 7.36
N ALA A 109 -7.37 -5.27 6.83
CA ALA A 109 -8.43 -4.74 5.97
C ALA A 109 -9.71 -5.58 6.20
N ALA A 110 -10.85 -5.20 5.60
CA ALA A 110 -12.17 -5.77 5.93
C ALA A 110 -12.20 -7.31 6.02
N GLU A 111 -11.56 -8.02 5.08
CA GLU A 111 -11.53 -9.47 5.01
C GLU A 111 -10.13 -10.07 5.24
N LEU A 112 -9.16 -9.21 5.57
CA LEU A 112 -7.78 -9.60 5.79
C LEU A 112 -7.36 -9.26 7.22
N THR A 113 -7.07 -10.30 8.01
CA THR A 113 -6.58 -10.13 9.37
C THR A 113 -5.18 -9.53 9.37
N LYS A 114 -4.85 -8.82 10.46
CA LYS A 114 -3.50 -8.30 10.67
C LYS A 114 -2.50 -9.45 10.76
N ASP A 115 -1.38 -9.27 10.08
CA ASP A 115 -0.25 -10.19 10.13
C ASP A 115 1.03 -9.35 10.18
N LYS A 116 1.57 -9.23 11.39
CA LYS A 116 2.74 -8.38 11.65
C LYS A 116 4.00 -8.96 11.04
N GLU A 117 4.14 -10.26 11.07
CA GLU A 117 5.28 -10.97 10.50
C GLU A 117 5.36 -10.73 8.99
N GLN A 118 4.26 -10.94 8.28
CA GLN A 118 4.19 -10.60 6.86
C GLN A 118 4.40 -9.10 6.58
N ALA A 119 3.88 -8.24 7.44
CA ALA A 119 4.10 -6.79 7.29
C ALA A 119 5.59 -6.44 7.37
N ILE A 120 6.33 -7.03 8.31
CA ILE A 120 7.78 -6.83 8.45
C ILE A 120 8.52 -7.36 7.22
N GLU A 121 8.17 -8.53 6.71
CA GLU A 121 8.77 -9.09 5.49
C GLU A 121 8.60 -8.14 4.30
N TRP A 122 7.38 -7.64 4.07
CA TRP A 122 7.11 -6.72 2.97
C TRP A 122 7.77 -5.35 3.13
N PHE A 123 7.81 -4.79 4.35
CA PHE A 123 8.55 -3.55 4.61
C PHE A 123 10.04 -3.75 4.44
N THR A 124 10.60 -4.89 4.88
CA THR A 124 12.02 -5.21 4.69
C THR A 124 12.38 -5.28 3.21
N LYS A 125 11.56 -5.96 2.40
CA LYS A 125 11.74 -5.99 0.95
C LYS A 125 11.74 -4.57 0.38
N SER A 126 10.73 -3.77 0.74
CA SER A 126 10.60 -2.40 0.25
C SER A 126 11.76 -1.50 0.66
N ALA A 127 12.25 -1.62 1.89
CA ALA A 127 13.38 -0.85 2.40
C ALA A 127 14.70 -1.23 1.70
N ASN A 128 14.93 -2.53 1.47
CA ASN A 128 16.09 -3.02 0.73
C ASN A 128 16.12 -2.49 -0.72
N ASP A 129 14.95 -2.24 -1.31
CA ASP A 129 14.80 -1.61 -2.62
C ASP A 129 14.83 -0.07 -2.56
N GLY A 130 15.21 0.51 -1.42
CA GLY A 130 15.47 1.94 -1.22
C GLY A 130 14.26 2.78 -0.78
N ASN A 131 13.21 2.17 -0.27
CA ASN A 131 12.05 2.90 0.25
C ASN A 131 12.25 3.35 1.70
N GLU A 132 12.59 4.62 1.90
CA GLU A 132 12.82 5.21 3.24
C GLU A 132 11.56 5.16 4.15
N TYR A 133 10.37 5.23 3.58
CA TYR A 133 9.12 5.09 4.36
C TYR A 133 8.96 3.69 4.93
N ALA A 134 9.39 2.67 4.21
CA ALA A 134 9.37 1.30 4.70
C ALA A 134 10.37 1.11 5.84
N GLN A 135 11.56 1.69 5.73
CA GLN A 135 12.54 1.70 6.82
C GLN A 135 11.99 2.38 8.07
N ALA A 136 11.36 3.55 7.92
CA ALA A 136 10.74 4.25 9.05
C ALA A 136 9.62 3.41 9.72
N MET A 137 8.85 2.62 8.94
CA MET A 137 7.85 1.71 9.50
C MET A 137 8.49 0.59 10.33
N LEU A 138 9.59 -0.01 9.85
CA LEU A 138 10.35 -1.03 10.58
C LEU A 138 10.91 -0.49 11.90
N ASP A 139 11.50 0.70 11.86
CA ASP A 139 12.06 1.36 13.04
C ASP A 139 10.97 1.64 14.10
N ASN A 140 9.78 2.11 13.67
CA ASN A 140 8.65 2.33 14.56
C ASN A 140 8.11 1.03 15.18
N ILE A 141 8.01 -0.04 14.40
CA ILE A 141 7.60 -1.37 14.90
C ILE A 141 8.59 -1.86 15.95
N SER A 142 9.89 -1.80 15.65
CA SER A 142 10.96 -2.22 16.58
C SER A 142 10.98 -1.40 17.86
N LYS A 143 10.82 -0.08 17.76
CA LYS A 143 10.75 0.81 18.93
C LYS A 143 9.58 0.46 19.83
N PHE A 144 8.39 0.28 19.27
CA PHE A 144 7.18 -0.08 20.03
C PHE A 144 7.35 -1.41 20.78
N GLU A 145 7.99 -2.41 20.17
CA GLU A 145 8.28 -3.68 20.80
C GLU A 145 9.27 -3.55 21.97
N ASN A 146 10.33 -2.77 21.77
CA ASN A 146 11.31 -2.52 22.82
C ASN A 146 10.71 -1.78 24.00
N ASP A 147 9.87 -0.76 23.76
CA ASP A 147 9.15 -0.02 24.80
C ASP A 147 8.16 -0.92 25.58
N LEU A 148 7.43 -1.80 24.87
CA LEU A 148 6.51 -2.76 25.48
C LEU A 148 7.26 -3.77 26.33
N LEU A 149 8.38 -4.30 25.86
CA LEU A 149 9.23 -5.23 26.60
C LEU A 149 9.81 -4.56 27.85
N ALA A 150 10.34 -3.35 27.75
CA ALA A 150 10.89 -2.58 28.86
C ALA A 150 9.82 -2.34 29.93
N ASN A 151 8.61 -1.92 29.55
CA ASN A 151 7.51 -1.71 30.49
C ASN A 151 7.07 -3.03 31.17
N THR A 152 7.07 -4.15 30.44
CA THR A 152 6.74 -5.47 30.98
C THR A 152 7.78 -5.92 32.01
N ILE A 153 9.08 -5.78 31.69
CA ILE A 153 10.18 -6.12 32.61
C ILE A 153 10.11 -5.25 33.88
N PHE A 154 9.88 -3.94 33.73
CA PHE A 154 9.72 -3.03 34.85
C PHE A 154 8.54 -3.41 35.76
N SER A 155 7.40 -3.74 35.18
CA SER A 155 6.21 -4.20 35.92
C SER A 155 6.47 -5.48 36.70
N LEU A 156 7.16 -6.45 36.10
CA LEU A 156 7.57 -7.69 36.79
C LEU A 156 8.53 -7.43 37.93
N PHE A 157 9.52 -6.53 37.73
CA PHE A 157 10.47 -6.15 38.76
C PHE A 157 9.77 -5.51 39.97
N VAL A 158 8.84 -4.58 39.75
CA VAL A 158 8.05 -3.96 40.80
C VAL A 158 7.21 -4.98 41.59
N SER A 159 6.58 -5.91 40.86
CA SER A 159 5.80 -7.00 41.51
C SER A 159 6.67 -7.92 42.36
N LEU A 160 7.84 -8.30 41.88
CA LEU A 160 8.80 -9.13 42.63
C LEU A 160 9.31 -8.43 43.89
N SER A 161 9.66 -7.15 43.77
CA SER A 161 10.12 -6.34 44.91
C SER A 161 9.06 -6.23 46.00
N ARG A 162 7.79 -6.14 45.63
CA ARG A 162 6.67 -6.12 46.57
C ARG A 162 6.51 -7.46 47.28
N CYS A 163 6.57 -8.57 46.57
CA CYS A 163 6.51 -9.93 47.16
C CYS A 163 7.64 -10.17 48.15
N ILE A 164 8.87 -9.71 47.88
CA ILE A 164 10.00 -9.82 48.78
C ILE A 164 9.76 -9.01 50.06
N GLN A 165 9.24 -7.77 49.95
CA GLN A 165 8.93 -6.92 51.09
C GLN A 165 7.85 -7.54 51.99
N ASP A 166 6.77 -8.05 51.38
CA ASP A 166 5.66 -8.74 52.11
C ASP A 166 6.14 -10.00 52.85
N SER A 167 7.08 -10.75 52.27
CA SER A 167 7.69 -11.90 52.91
C SER A 167 8.54 -11.50 54.13
N TYR A 168 9.36 -10.46 53.96
CA TYR A 168 10.20 -9.94 55.05
C TYR A 168 9.37 -9.44 56.25
N ASP A 169 8.29 -8.71 55.97
CA ASP A 169 7.39 -8.15 57.00
C ASP A 169 6.60 -9.24 57.74
N ASN A 170 6.36 -10.40 57.12
CA ASN A 170 5.71 -11.57 57.75
C ASN A 170 6.63 -12.37 58.64
N ASP A 171 7.93 -12.46 58.33
CA ASP A 171 8.91 -13.21 59.11
C ASP A 171 9.39 -12.47 60.38
N HIS A 172 9.03 -11.18 60.51
CA HIS A 172 9.45 -10.32 61.62
C HIS A 172 8.27 -9.86 62.50
N LYS A 173 7.11 -10.51 62.37
CA LYS A 173 5.94 -10.41 63.30
C LYS A 173 5.86 -11.61 64.23
#